data_b19a620ff0e4d69daf8c3dfdcb4e09cb
#
_entry.id   b19a620ff0e4d69daf8c3dfdcb4e09cb
#
_cell.length_a   1.000
_cell.length_b   1.000
_cell.length_c   1.000
_cell.angle_alpha   90.00
_cell.angle_beta   90.00
_cell.angle_gamma   90.00
#
_symmetry.space_group_name_H-M   'P 1'
#
loop_
_entity.id
_entity.type
_entity.pdbx_description
1 polymer ?
#
loop_
_entity_poly.entity_id
_entity_poly.type
_entity_poly.pdbx_seq_one_letter_code
_entity_poly.pdbx_strand_id
1 'polypeptide(L)'
;MKTTAARVALLWLAMIAGAQPCQGAAATAKVVIGHAAMNARVAPLWVAEDHGFFQKYGVTTNAIFIRQAPVLVAALTAADVEAAYTGGTTVLAAVAGGSDLKIVMSLTNRLGYDLVAAPNIKSPKELRGKRLGVQTLAGTVWMGAMLGLEHLGIDPVRENINFVVVGDQTVATQALEAGQIDATVLDGVFSRRLRQKGFTVLAELQKANIPFSSQGLVVKASTLQQREILEGVIKGLLEGIAFCLTPKNKPMVIATLTKRLKLADAGLAEEGYQDIINGVERRPFPTIEGLRNIQRLMKLRNPAIEKIKVDEMIDDRMLRRIDDSGFIEALSRTYAGR
;
A
#
# COMPACT_ATOMS: atom_id res chain seq x y z
N MET A 1 -57.80 -37.94 -51.60
CA MET A 1 -57.53 -36.67 -50.99
C MET A 1 -57.41 -36.81 -49.45
N LYS A 2 -56.46 -37.56 -48.94
CA LYS A 2 -56.18 -37.67 -47.44
C LYS A 2 -54.74 -38.11 -47.17
N THR A 3 -53.74 -37.39 -47.63
CA THR A 3 -52.32 -37.69 -47.29
C THR A 3 -51.35 -36.48 -47.26
N THR A 4 -51.85 -35.22 -47.30
CA THR A 4 -51.00 -34.03 -47.32
C THR A 4 -50.98 -33.20 -46.02
N ALA A 5 -51.86 -33.53 -45.05
CA ALA A 5 -51.95 -32.77 -43.78
C ALA A 5 -50.99 -33.24 -42.65
N ALA A 6 -50.45 -34.47 -42.79
CA ALA A 6 -49.58 -35.05 -41.69
C ALA A 6 -48.06 -34.70 -41.78
N ARG A 7 -47.62 -34.11 -42.88
CA ARG A 7 -46.20 -33.81 -43.07
C ARG A 7 -45.79 -32.37 -42.70
N VAL A 8 -46.75 -31.47 -42.46
CA VAL A 8 -46.47 -30.08 -42.10
C VAL A 8 -46.36 -29.89 -40.56
N ALA A 9 -46.97 -30.79 -39.77
CA ALA A 9 -46.93 -30.70 -38.30
C ALA A 9 -45.63 -31.19 -37.66
N LEU A 10 -44.79 -32.00 -38.40
CA LEU A 10 -43.51 -32.51 -37.87
C LEU A 10 -42.32 -31.55 -38.07
N LEU A 11 -42.45 -30.51 -38.92
CA LEU A 11 -41.38 -29.53 -39.18
C LEU A 11 -41.37 -28.33 -38.22
N TRP A 12 -42.44 -28.18 -37.42
CA TRP A 12 -42.53 -27.09 -36.43
C TRP A 12 -42.05 -27.46 -35.02
N LEU A 13 -41.84 -28.75 -34.72
CA LEU A 13 -41.37 -29.19 -33.40
C LEU A 13 -39.83 -29.27 -33.28
N ALA A 14 -39.08 -29.07 -34.39
CA ALA A 14 -37.61 -29.19 -34.39
C ALA A 14 -36.89 -27.83 -34.24
N MET A 15 -37.60 -26.70 -34.11
CA MET A 15 -37.01 -25.38 -33.99
C MET A 15 -37.00 -24.76 -32.56
N ILE A 16 -37.38 -25.52 -31.53
CA ILE A 16 -37.41 -25.02 -30.13
C ILE A 16 -36.23 -25.55 -29.30
N ALA A 17 -35.36 -26.42 -29.85
CA ALA A 17 -34.24 -27.00 -29.14
C ALA A 17 -32.92 -26.29 -29.52
N GLY A 18 -32.71 -25.04 -29.12
CA GLY A 18 -31.45 -24.37 -29.44
C GLY A 18 -31.21 -22.97 -28.83
N ALA A 19 -32.12 -22.48 -28.01
CA ALA A 19 -31.85 -21.29 -27.24
C ALA A 19 -31.11 -21.71 -25.96
N GLN A 20 -29.80 -21.99 -26.06
CA GLN A 20 -28.94 -21.94 -24.87
C GLN A 20 -29.02 -20.49 -24.37
N PRO A 21 -29.37 -20.27 -23.08
CA PRO A 21 -29.23 -18.95 -22.51
C PRO A 21 -27.76 -18.57 -22.66
N CYS A 22 -27.50 -17.55 -23.48
CA CYS A 22 -26.23 -16.88 -23.50
C CYS A 22 -26.02 -16.39 -22.06
N GLN A 23 -25.21 -17.12 -21.28
CA GLN A 23 -24.75 -16.64 -19.99
C GLN A 23 -23.99 -15.36 -20.30
N GLY A 24 -24.72 -14.24 -20.27
CA GLY A 24 -24.11 -12.93 -20.33
C GLY A 24 -23.02 -12.90 -19.28
N ALA A 25 -21.77 -12.71 -19.70
CA ALA A 25 -20.67 -12.51 -18.77
C ALA A 25 -21.12 -11.43 -17.79
N ALA A 26 -21.27 -11.80 -16.51
CA ALA A 26 -21.65 -10.86 -15.48
C ALA A 26 -20.75 -9.63 -15.61
N ALA A 27 -21.35 -8.46 -15.77
CA ALA A 27 -20.58 -7.23 -15.93
C ALA A 27 -19.63 -7.11 -14.74
N THR A 28 -18.32 -7.19 -15.00
CA THR A 28 -17.33 -7.08 -13.94
C THR A 28 -17.43 -5.68 -13.31
N ALA A 29 -17.55 -5.61 -12.00
CA ALA A 29 -17.58 -4.34 -11.29
C ALA A 29 -16.29 -3.56 -11.55
N LYS A 30 -16.40 -2.28 -11.90
CA LYS A 30 -15.24 -1.40 -12.06
C LYS A 30 -14.92 -0.75 -10.73
N VAL A 31 -13.65 -0.79 -10.32
CA VAL A 31 -13.16 -0.21 -9.07
C VAL A 31 -11.91 0.61 -9.37
N VAL A 32 -11.93 1.88 -9.03
CA VAL A 32 -10.74 2.74 -9.07
C VAL A 32 -10.05 2.69 -7.71
N ILE A 33 -8.77 2.31 -7.71
CA ILE A 33 -7.95 2.25 -6.49
C ILE A 33 -6.92 3.38 -6.56
N GLY A 34 -7.10 4.42 -5.74
CA GLY A 34 -6.13 5.50 -5.64
C GLY A 34 -4.95 5.11 -4.77
N HIS A 35 -3.72 5.52 -5.12
CA HIS A 35 -2.56 5.40 -4.23
C HIS A 35 -1.72 6.68 -4.20
N ALA A 36 -1.14 7.01 -3.03
CA ALA A 36 -0.38 8.24 -2.84
C ALA A 36 1.14 8.00 -2.75
N ALA A 37 1.61 6.76 -2.83
CA ALA A 37 3.01 6.41 -2.76
C ALA A 37 3.52 5.91 -4.12
N MET A 38 4.77 6.27 -4.47
CA MET A 38 5.52 5.73 -5.59
C MET A 38 6.78 5.06 -5.05
N ASN A 39 6.62 3.87 -4.49
CA ASN A 39 7.70 3.06 -3.94
C ASN A 39 7.41 1.56 -4.16
N ALA A 40 8.40 0.72 -3.84
CA ALA A 40 8.32 -0.71 -4.09
C ALA A 40 7.16 -1.42 -3.35
N ARG A 41 6.72 -0.91 -2.20
CA ARG A 41 5.63 -1.51 -1.43
C ARG A 41 4.25 -1.39 -2.10
N VAL A 42 4.14 -0.63 -3.19
CA VAL A 42 2.93 -0.60 -4.04
C VAL A 42 2.90 -1.76 -5.04
N ALA A 43 4.02 -2.47 -5.24
CA ALA A 43 4.11 -3.55 -6.23
C ALA A 43 3.00 -4.61 -6.13
N PRO A 44 2.53 -5.07 -4.95
CA PRO A 44 1.41 -6.01 -4.91
C PRO A 44 0.15 -5.52 -5.63
N LEU A 45 -0.16 -4.22 -5.54
CA LEU A 45 -1.28 -3.60 -6.27
C LEU A 45 -1.01 -3.58 -7.78
N TRP A 46 0.17 -3.13 -8.21
CA TRP A 46 0.53 -3.06 -9.63
C TRP A 46 0.60 -4.45 -10.27
N VAL A 47 1.18 -5.43 -9.58
CA VAL A 47 1.25 -6.82 -10.03
C VAL A 47 -0.16 -7.41 -10.14
N ALA A 48 -1.03 -7.19 -9.16
CA ALA A 48 -2.40 -7.70 -9.20
C ALA A 48 -3.18 -7.12 -10.40
N GLU A 49 -2.96 -5.85 -10.75
CA GLU A 49 -3.54 -5.21 -11.92
C GLU A 49 -2.92 -5.76 -13.23
N ASP A 50 -1.59 -5.73 -13.36
CA ASP A 50 -0.87 -6.10 -14.58
C ASP A 50 -1.06 -7.60 -14.94
N HIS A 51 -1.28 -8.49 -13.95
CA HIS A 51 -1.51 -9.92 -14.14
C HIS A 51 -2.99 -10.34 -14.12
N GLY A 52 -3.92 -9.39 -14.03
CA GLY A 52 -5.36 -9.67 -14.09
C GLY A 52 -5.91 -10.40 -12.87
N PHE A 53 -5.25 -10.32 -11.70
CA PHE A 53 -5.71 -11.03 -10.52
C PHE A 53 -7.04 -10.50 -10.00
N PHE A 54 -7.32 -9.22 -10.17
CA PHE A 54 -8.63 -8.66 -9.82
C PHE A 54 -9.74 -9.20 -10.72
N GLN A 55 -9.50 -9.30 -12.04
CA GLN A 55 -10.46 -9.84 -13.00
C GLN A 55 -10.79 -11.30 -12.69
N LYS A 56 -9.82 -12.09 -12.25
CA LYS A 56 -10.02 -13.48 -11.80
C LYS A 56 -11.06 -13.58 -10.68
N TYR A 57 -11.21 -12.53 -9.86
CA TYR A 57 -12.17 -12.48 -8.75
C TYR A 57 -13.35 -11.55 -9.03
N GLY A 58 -13.69 -11.33 -10.32
CA GLY A 58 -14.91 -10.63 -10.73
C GLY A 58 -14.87 -9.10 -10.65
N VAL A 59 -13.67 -8.50 -10.51
CA VAL A 59 -13.49 -7.05 -10.39
C VAL A 59 -12.50 -6.56 -11.44
N THR A 60 -12.85 -5.50 -12.17
CA THR A 60 -11.91 -4.77 -13.03
C THR A 60 -11.40 -3.55 -12.29
N THR A 61 -10.09 -3.43 -12.13
CA THR A 61 -9.48 -2.32 -11.39
C THR A 61 -8.75 -1.34 -12.30
N ASN A 62 -8.63 -0.10 -11.81
CA ASN A 62 -7.75 0.93 -12.36
C ASN A 62 -6.99 1.57 -11.21
N ALA A 63 -5.69 1.26 -11.09
CA ALA A 63 -4.82 1.85 -10.08
C ALA A 63 -4.32 3.23 -10.55
N ILE A 64 -4.70 4.29 -9.85
CA ILE A 64 -4.33 5.67 -10.20
C ILE A 64 -3.43 6.30 -9.13
N PHE A 65 -2.37 7.00 -9.58
CA PHE A 65 -1.49 7.73 -8.69
C PHE A 65 -2.04 9.13 -8.40
N ILE A 66 -2.31 9.41 -7.13
CA ILE A 66 -2.74 10.72 -6.62
C ILE A 66 -1.66 11.21 -5.64
N ARG A 67 -0.79 12.09 -6.12
CA ARG A 67 0.46 12.50 -5.44
C ARG A 67 0.28 12.97 -3.99
N GLN A 68 -0.86 13.60 -3.67
CA GLN A 68 -1.10 14.18 -2.35
C GLN A 68 -2.13 13.35 -1.57
N ALA A 69 -1.76 12.87 -0.39
CA ALA A 69 -2.64 12.07 0.46
C ALA A 69 -3.96 12.79 0.83
N PRO A 70 -4.01 14.10 1.11
CA PRO A 70 -5.29 14.80 1.33
C PRO A 70 -6.20 14.77 0.09
N VAL A 71 -5.64 14.88 -1.12
CA VAL A 71 -6.43 14.80 -2.37
C VAL A 71 -6.96 13.37 -2.57
N LEU A 72 -6.16 12.34 -2.27
CA LEU A 72 -6.61 10.95 -2.29
C LEU A 72 -7.77 10.72 -1.31
N VAL A 73 -7.68 11.26 -0.10
CA VAL A 73 -8.78 11.17 0.88
C VAL A 73 -10.02 11.89 0.39
N ALA A 74 -9.90 13.08 -0.18
CA ALA A 74 -11.04 13.82 -0.74
C ALA A 74 -11.71 13.00 -1.86
N ALA A 75 -10.94 12.44 -2.79
CA ALA A 75 -11.43 11.56 -3.86
C ALA A 75 -12.15 10.31 -3.31
N LEU A 76 -11.58 9.66 -2.28
CA LEU A 76 -12.23 8.52 -1.62
C LEU A 76 -13.53 8.92 -0.93
N THR A 77 -13.54 10.07 -0.25
CA THR A 77 -14.73 10.59 0.45
C THR A 77 -15.83 10.95 -0.54
N ALA A 78 -15.48 11.57 -1.68
CA ALA A 78 -16.40 11.90 -2.77
C ALA A 78 -16.88 10.69 -3.57
N ALA A 79 -16.25 9.52 -3.39
CA ALA A 79 -16.46 8.30 -4.18
C ALA A 79 -15.99 8.42 -5.65
N ASP A 80 -15.03 9.31 -5.92
CA ASP A 80 -14.29 9.35 -7.20
C ASP A 80 -13.30 8.18 -7.32
N VAL A 81 -12.88 7.63 -6.17
CA VAL A 81 -12.21 6.34 -6.05
C VAL A 81 -12.96 5.48 -5.03
N GLU A 82 -13.06 4.17 -5.28
CA GLU A 82 -13.78 3.24 -4.40
C GLU A 82 -12.90 2.73 -3.25
N ALA A 83 -11.58 2.71 -3.47
CA ALA A 83 -10.61 2.30 -2.47
C ALA A 83 -9.34 3.15 -2.54
N ALA A 84 -8.63 3.26 -1.42
CA ALA A 84 -7.33 3.92 -1.35
C ALA A 84 -6.27 2.94 -0.83
N TYR A 85 -5.14 2.91 -1.51
CA TYR A 85 -3.94 2.20 -1.06
C TYR A 85 -3.02 3.20 -0.37
N THR A 86 -3.14 3.30 0.96
CA THR A 86 -2.48 4.34 1.77
C THR A 86 -2.22 3.87 3.20
N GLY A 87 -1.56 4.70 4.01
CA GLY A 87 -1.19 4.37 5.38
C GLY A 87 -2.12 4.93 6.47
N GLY A 88 -1.96 4.40 7.69
CA GLY A 88 -2.73 4.78 8.87
C GLY A 88 -2.64 6.27 9.23
N THR A 89 -1.52 6.93 8.94
CA THR A 89 -1.35 8.38 9.14
C THR A 89 -2.40 9.18 8.37
N THR A 90 -2.58 8.85 7.09
CA THR A 90 -3.57 9.50 6.21
C THR A 90 -4.99 9.23 6.70
N VAL A 91 -5.27 7.98 7.08
CA VAL A 91 -6.60 7.57 7.55
C VAL A 91 -6.95 8.26 8.88
N LEU A 92 -6.00 8.27 9.84
CA LEU A 92 -6.22 8.92 11.14
C LEU A 92 -6.47 10.44 10.99
N ALA A 93 -5.72 11.10 10.09
CA ALA A 93 -5.96 12.52 9.78
C ALA A 93 -7.37 12.76 9.20
N ALA A 94 -7.80 11.87 8.29
CA ALA A 94 -9.12 11.94 7.67
C ALA A 94 -10.26 11.69 8.68
N VAL A 95 -10.11 10.70 9.54
CA VAL A 95 -11.08 10.38 10.61
C VAL A 95 -11.17 11.54 11.62
N ALA A 96 -10.04 12.17 11.95
CA ALA A 96 -10.01 13.39 12.76
C ALA A 96 -10.78 14.55 12.11
N GLY A 97 -10.84 14.59 10.79
CA GLY A 97 -11.63 15.52 9.99
C GLY A 97 -13.09 15.09 9.78
N GLY A 98 -13.55 14.00 10.42
CA GLY A 98 -14.93 13.53 10.35
C GLY A 98 -15.21 12.50 9.23
N SER A 99 -14.19 12.01 8.51
CA SER A 99 -14.39 10.97 7.50
C SER A 99 -14.60 9.59 8.15
N ASP A 100 -15.54 8.81 7.63
CA ASP A 100 -15.79 7.43 8.08
C ASP A 100 -15.02 6.43 7.18
N LEU A 101 -13.72 6.33 7.40
CA LEU A 101 -12.82 5.44 6.68
C LEU A 101 -12.44 4.23 7.52
N LYS A 102 -12.31 3.07 6.86
CA LYS A 102 -11.92 1.80 7.47
C LYS A 102 -10.69 1.22 6.78
N ILE A 103 -9.73 0.77 7.57
CA ILE A 103 -8.58 -0.01 7.12
C ILE A 103 -9.01 -1.46 7.08
N VAL A 104 -9.11 -2.04 5.89
CA VAL A 104 -9.56 -3.43 5.71
C VAL A 104 -8.40 -4.40 5.52
N MET A 105 -7.23 -3.92 5.12
CA MET A 105 -5.97 -4.67 5.05
C MET A 105 -4.81 -3.73 5.41
N SER A 106 -3.74 -4.28 6.00
CA SER A 106 -2.47 -3.57 6.19
C SER A 106 -1.32 -4.43 5.68
N LEU A 107 -0.80 -4.05 4.51
CA LEU A 107 0.24 -4.82 3.83
C LEU A 107 1.61 -4.62 4.45
N THR A 108 1.80 -3.52 5.18
CA THR A 108 3.06 -3.20 5.85
C THR A 108 2.77 -2.64 7.24
N ASN A 109 3.06 -3.44 8.27
CA ASN A 109 2.74 -3.14 9.67
C ASN A 109 3.96 -2.66 10.49
N ARG A 110 5.06 -2.34 9.81
CA ARG A 110 6.28 -1.84 10.44
C ARG A 110 6.85 -0.66 9.68
N LEU A 111 7.72 0.10 10.35
CA LEU A 111 8.44 1.22 9.75
C LEU A 111 9.43 0.70 8.70
N GLY A 112 9.26 1.10 7.46
CA GLY A 112 10.04 0.59 6.32
C GLY A 112 10.98 1.66 5.74
N TYR A 113 11.71 2.41 6.58
CA TYR A 113 12.63 3.46 6.16
C TYR A 113 14.05 3.22 6.69
N ASP A 114 15.02 3.85 6.05
CA ASP A 114 16.36 4.05 6.56
C ASP A 114 16.56 5.52 6.94
N LEU A 115 17.26 5.78 8.03
CA LEU A 115 17.74 7.13 8.38
C LEU A 115 19.06 7.39 7.68
N VAL A 116 19.03 8.29 6.71
CA VAL A 116 20.18 8.61 5.86
C VAL A 116 20.66 10.03 6.15
N ALA A 117 21.97 10.23 6.26
CA ALA A 117 22.61 11.50 6.57
C ALA A 117 23.72 11.85 5.58
N ALA A 118 24.09 13.11 5.58
CA ALA A 118 25.22 13.63 4.82
C ALA A 118 26.54 12.88 5.14
N PRO A 119 27.49 12.81 4.20
CA PRO A 119 28.69 12.00 4.35
C PRO A 119 29.56 12.34 5.57
N ASN A 120 29.49 13.56 6.08
CA ASN A 120 30.22 14.03 7.25
C ASN A 120 29.53 13.69 8.59
N ILE A 121 28.33 13.14 8.59
CA ILE A 121 27.60 12.70 9.78
C ILE A 121 27.72 11.18 9.86
N LYS A 122 28.44 10.67 10.86
CA LYS A 122 28.79 9.25 10.98
C LYS A 122 28.04 8.52 12.09
N SER A 123 27.45 9.26 13.01
CA SER A 123 26.68 8.67 14.11
C SER A 123 25.38 9.41 14.38
N PRO A 124 24.37 8.75 14.98
CA PRO A 124 23.09 9.39 15.32
C PRO A 124 23.26 10.60 16.26
N LYS A 125 24.26 10.60 17.15
CA LYS A 125 24.53 11.72 18.08
C LYS A 125 24.92 13.01 17.37
N GLU A 126 25.47 12.92 16.16
CA GLU A 126 25.87 14.08 15.35
C GLU A 126 24.67 14.76 14.65
N LEU A 127 23.46 14.22 14.82
CA LEU A 127 22.23 14.87 14.36
C LEU A 127 21.82 16.07 15.23
N ARG A 128 22.48 16.31 16.38
CA ARG A 128 22.21 17.46 17.23
C ARG A 128 22.34 18.77 16.46
N GLY A 129 21.30 19.60 16.52
CA GLY A 129 21.23 20.89 15.82
C GLY A 129 21.10 20.78 14.29
N LYS A 130 20.92 19.59 13.73
CA LYS A 130 20.89 19.37 12.29
C LYS A 130 19.48 19.52 11.69
N ARG A 131 19.45 19.75 10.37
CA ARG A 131 18.23 19.87 9.57
C ARG A 131 17.82 18.47 9.10
N LEU A 132 16.65 18.01 9.51
CA LEU A 132 16.10 16.74 9.08
C LEU A 132 14.94 16.97 8.11
N GLY A 133 15.12 16.58 6.86
CA GLY A 133 14.13 16.75 5.79
C GLY A 133 12.94 15.82 5.97
N VAL A 134 11.73 16.36 5.76
CA VAL A 134 10.48 15.61 5.78
C VAL A 134 9.55 16.09 4.65
N GLN A 135 8.60 15.25 4.25
CA GLN A 135 7.64 15.63 3.22
C GLN A 135 6.63 16.67 3.71
N THR A 136 6.06 16.43 4.88
CA THR A 136 5.15 17.34 5.59
C THR A 136 5.28 17.07 7.09
N LEU A 137 5.04 18.08 7.91
CA LEU A 137 4.94 17.87 9.37
C LEU A 137 3.69 17.05 9.68
N ALA A 138 3.81 16.13 10.64
CA ALA A 138 2.79 15.14 10.99
C ALA A 138 2.41 14.15 9.86
N GLY A 139 3.13 14.16 8.73
CA GLY A 139 2.99 13.17 7.67
C GLY A 139 3.78 11.89 7.93
N THR A 140 3.64 10.89 7.06
CA THR A 140 4.24 9.56 7.22
C THR A 140 5.77 9.59 7.37
N VAL A 141 6.46 10.41 6.54
CA VAL A 141 7.93 10.56 6.61
C VAL A 141 8.36 11.21 7.93
N TRP A 142 7.63 12.23 8.40
CA TRP A 142 7.90 12.85 9.70
C TRP A 142 7.68 11.85 10.85
N MET A 143 6.61 11.05 10.80
CA MET A 143 6.38 9.99 11.79
C MET A 143 7.52 8.97 11.81
N GLY A 144 7.97 8.56 10.62
CA GLY A 144 9.10 7.66 10.46
C GLY A 144 10.38 8.24 11.08
N ALA A 145 10.63 9.52 10.88
CA ALA A 145 11.76 10.21 11.48
C ALA A 145 11.65 10.27 13.00
N MET A 146 10.47 10.63 13.53
CA MET A 146 10.24 10.69 14.98
C MET A 146 10.45 9.32 15.66
N LEU A 147 9.82 8.27 15.10
CA LEU A 147 9.98 6.90 15.63
C LEU A 147 11.42 6.39 15.49
N GLY A 148 12.07 6.71 14.38
CA GLY A 148 13.48 6.36 14.16
C GLY A 148 14.42 7.03 15.15
N LEU A 149 14.23 8.31 15.40
CA LEU A 149 15.01 9.06 16.42
C LEU A 149 14.76 8.50 17.82
N GLU A 150 13.48 8.25 18.17
CA GLU A 150 13.11 7.64 19.44
C GLU A 150 13.77 6.26 19.63
N HIS A 151 13.76 5.42 18.59
CA HIS A 151 14.44 4.11 18.60
C HIS A 151 15.94 4.23 18.87
N LEU A 152 16.57 5.31 18.39
CA LEU A 152 17.97 5.61 18.63
C LEU A 152 18.25 6.34 19.96
N GLY A 153 17.22 6.53 20.79
CA GLY A 153 17.32 7.25 22.07
C GLY A 153 17.51 8.77 21.92
N ILE A 154 17.13 9.34 20.78
CA ILE A 154 17.27 10.76 20.47
C ILE A 154 15.93 11.47 20.63
N ASP A 155 15.89 12.44 21.53
CA ASP A 155 14.76 13.36 21.66
C ASP A 155 15.00 14.56 20.71
N PRO A 156 14.18 14.72 19.66
CA PRO A 156 14.41 15.76 18.66
C PRO A 156 14.31 17.19 19.20
N VAL A 157 13.53 17.40 20.28
CA VAL A 157 13.39 18.72 20.92
C VAL A 157 14.64 19.04 21.73
N ARG A 158 15.07 18.10 22.59
CA ARG A 158 16.26 18.27 23.43
C ARG A 158 17.53 18.41 22.61
N GLU A 159 17.62 17.68 21.48
CA GLU A 159 18.77 17.71 20.60
C GLU A 159 18.67 18.81 19.52
N ASN A 160 17.65 19.69 19.59
CA ASN A 160 17.42 20.79 18.64
C ASN A 160 17.41 20.34 17.17
N ILE A 161 16.82 19.19 16.87
CA ILE A 161 16.68 18.73 15.50
C ILE A 161 15.63 19.59 14.79
N ASN A 162 16.03 20.25 13.70
CA ASN A 162 15.16 21.11 12.93
C ASN A 162 14.51 20.34 11.78
N PHE A 163 13.20 20.08 11.86
CA PHE A 163 12.45 19.47 10.76
C PHE A 163 12.18 20.49 9.65
N VAL A 164 12.67 20.19 8.45
CA VAL A 164 12.54 21.03 7.24
C VAL A 164 11.60 20.34 6.24
N VAL A 165 10.54 21.03 5.84
CA VAL A 165 9.63 20.51 4.80
C VAL A 165 10.28 20.72 3.44
N VAL A 166 10.64 19.62 2.76
CA VAL A 166 11.34 19.64 1.47
C VAL A 166 10.55 19.02 0.32
N GLY A 167 9.54 18.19 0.61
CA GLY A 167 8.76 17.48 -0.42
C GLY A 167 8.91 15.96 -0.35
N ASP A 168 8.58 15.27 -1.46
CA ASP A 168 8.64 13.81 -1.54
C ASP A 168 10.08 13.28 -1.49
N GLN A 169 10.24 11.94 -1.46
CA GLN A 169 11.57 11.31 -1.32
C GLN A 169 12.54 11.67 -2.45
N THR A 170 12.06 11.96 -3.65
CA THR A 170 12.90 12.42 -4.76
C THR A 170 13.48 13.78 -4.44
N VAL A 171 12.65 14.73 -3.98
CA VAL A 171 13.09 16.08 -3.61
C VAL A 171 13.95 16.02 -2.34
N ALA A 172 13.58 15.20 -1.34
CA ALA A 172 14.41 15.04 -0.13
C ALA A 172 15.81 14.49 -0.44
N THR A 173 15.91 13.54 -1.39
CA THR A 173 17.20 13.02 -1.88
C THR A 173 18.04 14.13 -2.51
N GLN A 174 17.45 14.94 -3.40
CA GLN A 174 18.14 16.07 -4.02
C GLN A 174 18.55 17.14 -3.02
N ALA A 175 17.67 17.45 -2.05
CA ALA A 175 17.96 18.42 -1.00
C ALA A 175 19.13 17.97 -0.09
N LEU A 176 19.22 16.66 0.19
CA LEU A 176 20.32 16.08 0.95
C LEU A 176 21.63 16.10 0.12
N GLU A 177 21.58 15.75 -1.16
CA GLU A 177 22.72 15.84 -2.08
C GLU A 177 23.23 17.28 -2.22
N ALA A 178 22.34 18.25 -2.23
CA ALA A 178 22.67 19.68 -2.32
C ALA A 178 23.07 20.32 -0.97
N GLY A 179 23.08 19.58 0.14
CA GLY A 179 23.37 20.11 1.46
C GLY A 179 22.32 21.08 2.03
N GLN A 180 21.11 21.09 1.49
CA GLN A 180 19.99 21.89 2.00
C GLN A 180 19.42 21.31 3.29
N ILE A 181 19.52 19.99 3.48
CA ILE A 181 19.24 19.24 4.69
C ILE A 181 20.44 18.37 5.05
N ASP A 182 20.52 17.93 6.29
CA ASP A 182 21.65 17.17 6.82
C ASP A 182 21.33 15.68 6.96
N ALA A 183 20.05 15.35 7.09
CA ALA A 183 19.53 13.98 7.15
C ALA A 183 18.07 13.91 6.67
N THR A 184 17.61 12.70 6.37
CA THR A 184 16.20 12.39 6.07
C THR A 184 15.94 10.90 6.26
N VAL A 185 14.66 10.46 6.23
CA VAL A 185 14.31 9.04 6.16
C VAL A 185 13.80 8.69 4.78
N LEU A 186 14.30 7.58 4.23
CA LEU A 186 14.07 7.16 2.85
C LEU A 186 13.74 5.67 2.77
N ASP A 187 12.99 5.29 1.76
CA ASP A 187 12.81 3.89 1.35
C ASP A 187 14.14 3.30 0.86
N GLY A 188 14.29 1.99 0.90
CA GLY A 188 15.52 1.28 0.58
C GLY A 188 16.12 1.63 -0.79
N VAL A 189 15.28 1.84 -1.82
CA VAL A 189 15.74 2.24 -3.17
C VAL A 189 16.49 3.58 -3.13
N PHE A 190 15.94 4.59 -2.45
CA PHE A 190 16.58 5.91 -2.33
C PHE A 190 17.79 5.88 -1.38
N SER A 191 17.66 5.13 -0.27
CA SER A 191 18.74 4.92 0.69
C SER A 191 19.96 4.30 0.03
N ARG A 192 19.76 3.21 -0.76
CA ARG A 192 20.86 2.57 -1.49
C ARG A 192 21.52 3.50 -2.49
N ARG A 193 20.71 4.24 -3.27
CA ARG A 193 21.26 5.22 -4.22
C ARG A 193 22.18 6.23 -3.55
N LEU A 194 21.79 6.75 -2.39
CA LEU A 194 22.63 7.69 -1.63
C LEU A 194 23.84 6.99 -1.02
N ARG A 195 23.69 5.75 -0.50
CA ARG A 195 24.83 4.96 0.01
C ARG A 195 25.90 4.77 -1.06
N GLN A 196 25.53 4.47 -2.32
CA GLN A 196 26.45 4.36 -3.46
C GLN A 196 27.20 5.66 -3.74
N LYS A 197 26.61 6.81 -3.38
CA LYS A 197 27.23 8.15 -3.48
C LYS A 197 28.02 8.56 -2.22
N GLY A 198 28.19 7.66 -1.26
CA GLY A 198 28.97 7.90 -0.06
C GLY A 198 28.22 8.53 1.12
N PHE A 199 26.88 8.66 1.03
CA PHE A 199 26.05 9.09 2.15
C PHE A 199 25.98 8.02 3.24
N THR A 200 25.78 8.45 4.50
CA THR A 200 25.77 7.54 5.65
C THR A 200 24.38 7.06 5.96
N VAL A 201 24.15 5.75 5.99
CA VAL A 201 22.94 5.17 6.59
C VAL A 201 23.19 5.02 8.08
N LEU A 202 22.58 5.91 8.88
CA LEU A 202 22.73 5.93 10.33
C LEU A 202 21.95 4.80 11.02
N ALA A 203 20.81 4.41 10.43
CA ALA A 203 20.00 3.30 10.92
C ALA A 203 19.14 2.70 9.80
N GLU A 204 19.11 1.38 9.71
CA GLU A 204 18.19 0.61 8.90
C GLU A 204 16.93 0.32 9.73
N LEU A 205 16.00 1.29 9.79
CA LEU A 205 14.83 1.23 10.69
C LEU A 205 13.86 0.11 10.34
N GLN A 206 13.83 -0.34 9.09
CA GLN A 206 13.04 -1.51 8.69
C GLN A 206 13.45 -2.80 9.42
N LYS A 207 14.70 -2.89 9.91
CA LYS A 207 15.18 -4.02 10.73
C LYS A 207 14.82 -3.88 12.21
N ALA A 208 14.45 -2.67 12.64
CA ALA A 208 14.13 -2.37 14.04
C ALA A 208 12.74 -2.86 14.47
N ASN A 209 11.94 -3.35 13.53
CA ASN A 209 10.60 -3.89 13.76
C ASN A 209 9.65 -2.95 14.54
N ILE A 210 9.75 -1.65 14.26
CA ILE A 210 8.93 -0.61 14.90
C ILE A 210 7.51 -0.70 14.36
N PRO A 211 6.47 -0.92 15.20
CA PRO A 211 5.09 -1.01 14.74
C PRO A 211 4.62 0.28 14.09
N PHE A 212 4.12 0.17 12.86
CA PHE A 212 3.66 1.32 12.09
C PHE A 212 2.69 0.88 10.98
N SER A 213 1.49 1.45 10.91
CA SER A 213 0.55 1.20 9.81
C SER A 213 0.99 1.97 8.57
N SER A 214 1.89 1.38 7.80
CA SER A 214 2.59 2.06 6.71
C SER A 214 1.79 2.08 5.42
N GLN A 215 1.25 0.93 5.00
CA GLN A 215 0.53 0.80 3.73
C GLN A 215 -0.57 -0.26 3.83
N GLY A 216 -1.77 0.08 3.39
CA GLY A 216 -2.92 -0.80 3.47
C GLY A 216 -4.02 -0.43 2.47
N LEU A 217 -5.05 -1.27 2.41
CA LEU A 217 -6.28 -1.00 1.68
C LEU A 217 -7.29 -0.33 2.61
N VAL A 218 -7.80 0.80 2.18
CA VAL A 218 -8.72 1.67 2.92
C VAL A 218 -9.95 1.91 2.07
N VAL A 219 -11.12 1.83 2.69
CA VAL A 219 -12.41 2.07 2.05
C VAL A 219 -13.29 2.96 2.93
N LYS A 220 -14.37 3.51 2.37
CA LYS A 220 -15.45 4.11 3.17
C LYS A 220 -16.20 3.01 3.92
N ALA A 221 -16.75 3.29 5.08
CA ALA A 221 -17.58 2.34 5.81
C ALA A 221 -18.79 1.85 4.97
N SER A 222 -19.34 2.70 4.11
CA SER A 222 -20.42 2.31 3.19
C SER A 222 -20.00 1.23 2.18
N THR A 223 -18.72 1.18 1.77
CA THR A 223 -18.18 0.17 0.85
C THR A 223 -18.19 -1.23 1.45
N LEU A 224 -18.21 -1.35 2.79
CA LEU A 224 -18.30 -2.64 3.49
C LEU A 224 -19.59 -3.40 3.16
N GLN A 225 -20.64 -2.71 2.70
CA GLN A 225 -21.89 -3.32 2.27
C GLN A 225 -21.78 -3.97 0.88
N GLN A 226 -20.83 -3.54 0.06
CA GLN A 226 -20.55 -4.08 -1.29
C GLN A 226 -19.66 -5.34 -1.20
N ARG A 227 -20.18 -6.37 -0.51
CA ARG A 227 -19.38 -7.53 -0.08
C ARG A 227 -18.65 -8.24 -1.21
N GLU A 228 -19.30 -8.48 -2.34
CA GLU A 228 -18.71 -9.21 -3.47
C GLU A 228 -17.56 -8.42 -4.11
N ILE A 229 -17.75 -7.11 -4.27
CA ILE A 229 -16.73 -6.22 -4.84
C ILE A 229 -15.53 -6.16 -3.90
N LEU A 230 -15.77 -5.92 -2.60
CA LEU A 230 -14.70 -5.83 -1.60
C LEU A 230 -13.94 -7.16 -1.48
N GLU A 231 -14.63 -8.30 -1.52
CA GLU A 231 -14.03 -9.63 -1.49
C GLU A 231 -13.13 -9.84 -2.71
N GLY A 232 -13.61 -9.48 -3.91
CA GLY A 232 -12.84 -9.57 -5.15
C GLY A 232 -11.57 -8.71 -5.13
N VAL A 233 -11.67 -7.48 -4.62
CA VAL A 233 -10.51 -6.59 -4.45
C VAL A 233 -9.50 -7.16 -3.46
N ILE A 234 -9.96 -7.64 -2.29
CA ILE A 234 -9.08 -8.24 -1.28
C ILE A 234 -8.40 -9.50 -1.82
N LYS A 235 -9.15 -10.40 -2.47
CA LYS A 235 -8.58 -11.63 -3.06
C LYS A 235 -7.55 -11.34 -4.15
N GLY A 236 -7.85 -10.38 -5.04
CA GLY A 236 -6.88 -9.96 -6.08
C GLY A 236 -5.60 -9.41 -5.49
N LEU A 237 -5.71 -8.60 -4.45
CA LEU A 237 -4.54 -8.03 -3.77
C LEU A 237 -3.75 -9.09 -2.99
N LEU A 238 -4.42 -10.06 -2.34
CA LEU A 238 -3.78 -11.21 -1.69
C LEU A 238 -3.00 -12.07 -2.68
N GLU A 239 -3.53 -12.28 -3.89
CA GLU A 239 -2.80 -13.01 -4.94
C GLU A 239 -1.60 -12.20 -5.44
N GLY A 240 -1.73 -10.87 -5.58
CA GLY A 240 -0.61 -9.97 -5.86
C GLY A 240 0.50 -10.04 -4.81
N ILE A 241 0.14 -10.12 -3.53
CA ILE A 241 1.09 -10.34 -2.42
C ILE A 241 1.78 -11.70 -2.57
N ALA A 242 1.01 -12.78 -2.72
CA ALA A 242 1.56 -14.12 -2.85
C ALA A 242 2.50 -14.24 -4.06
N PHE A 243 2.15 -13.63 -5.19
CA PHE A 243 2.99 -13.56 -6.38
C PHE A 243 4.32 -12.85 -6.10
N CYS A 244 4.26 -11.64 -5.48
CA CYS A 244 5.44 -10.85 -5.16
C CYS A 244 6.40 -11.55 -4.20
N LEU A 245 5.86 -12.28 -3.21
CA LEU A 245 6.65 -12.97 -2.18
C LEU A 245 7.20 -14.31 -2.65
N THR A 246 6.90 -14.73 -3.87
CA THR A 246 7.36 -15.99 -4.43
C THR A 246 8.68 -15.81 -5.20
N PRO A 247 9.79 -16.45 -4.79
CA PRO A 247 11.12 -16.22 -5.38
C PRO A 247 11.19 -16.45 -6.89
N LYS A 248 10.45 -17.42 -7.43
CA LYS A 248 10.39 -17.72 -8.85
C LYS A 248 9.84 -16.55 -9.69
N ASN A 249 8.96 -15.72 -9.11
CA ASN A 249 8.34 -14.59 -9.78
C ASN A 249 9.19 -13.30 -9.69
N LYS A 250 10.32 -13.35 -8.96
CA LYS A 250 11.21 -12.19 -8.77
C LYS A 250 11.52 -11.43 -10.07
N PRO A 251 11.87 -12.07 -11.22
CA PRO A 251 12.15 -11.35 -12.45
C PRO A 251 10.96 -10.50 -12.93
N MET A 252 9.73 -11.00 -12.80
CA MET A 252 8.51 -10.28 -13.20
C MET A 252 8.20 -9.12 -12.24
N VAL A 253 8.41 -9.32 -10.94
CA VAL A 253 8.25 -8.25 -9.95
C VAL A 253 9.27 -7.12 -10.19
N ILE A 254 10.53 -7.47 -10.45
CA ILE A 254 11.59 -6.52 -10.81
C ILE A 254 11.22 -5.76 -12.09
N ALA A 255 10.70 -6.42 -13.11
CA ALA A 255 10.24 -5.77 -14.34
C ALA A 255 9.11 -4.76 -14.06
N THR A 256 8.14 -5.12 -13.21
CA THR A 256 7.08 -4.20 -12.77
C THR A 256 7.66 -2.99 -12.03
N LEU A 257 8.58 -3.20 -11.07
CA LEU A 257 9.24 -2.12 -10.34
C LEU A 257 10.01 -1.19 -11.28
N THR A 258 10.81 -1.74 -12.18
CA THR A 258 11.59 -0.98 -13.16
C THR A 258 10.68 -0.09 -14.01
N LYS A 259 9.59 -0.65 -14.54
CA LYS A 259 8.60 0.06 -15.35
C LYS A 259 7.87 1.16 -14.57
N ARG A 260 7.28 0.80 -13.43
CA ARG A 260 6.40 1.70 -12.65
C ARG A 260 7.18 2.81 -11.93
N LEU A 261 8.38 2.51 -11.44
CA LEU A 261 9.24 3.48 -10.75
C LEU A 261 10.26 4.15 -11.70
N LYS A 262 10.27 3.80 -12.99
CA LYS A 262 11.19 4.33 -14.00
C LYS A 262 12.66 4.21 -13.58
N LEU A 263 13.05 3.04 -13.07
CA LEU A 263 14.40 2.79 -12.58
C LEU A 263 15.35 2.53 -13.75
N ALA A 264 16.46 3.24 -13.79
CA ALA A 264 17.50 3.06 -14.80
C ALA A 264 18.54 2.00 -14.42
N ASP A 265 18.63 1.65 -13.13
CA ASP A 265 19.59 0.72 -12.56
C ASP A 265 18.88 -0.54 -12.03
N ALA A 266 19.30 -1.70 -12.51
CA ALA A 266 18.77 -3.00 -12.08
C ALA A 266 19.01 -3.26 -10.58
N GLY A 267 20.11 -2.74 -10.00
CA GLY A 267 20.39 -2.83 -8.57
C GLY A 267 19.35 -2.11 -7.72
N LEU A 268 18.80 -0.99 -8.20
CA LEU A 268 17.71 -0.28 -7.51
C LEU A 268 16.40 -1.07 -7.53
N ALA A 269 16.11 -1.77 -8.63
CA ALA A 269 14.95 -2.64 -8.71
C ALA A 269 15.09 -3.87 -7.78
N GLU A 270 16.29 -4.40 -7.65
CA GLU A 270 16.63 -5.46 -6.68
C GLU A 270 16.39 -5.00 -5.24
N GLU A 271 16.84 -3.82 -4.85
CA GLU A 271 16.54 -3.26 -3.52
C GLU A 271 15.04 -3.07 -3.30
N GLY A 272 14.32 -2.58 -4.32
CA GLY A 272 12.87 -2.50 -4.24
C GLY A 272 12.21 -3.87 -4.00
N TYR A 273 12.74 -4.92 -4.62
CA TYR A 273 12.28 -6.29 -4.36
C TYR A 273 12.59 -6.73 -2.92
N GLN A 274 13.76 -6.40 -2.38
CA GLN A 274 14.09 -6.69 -0.98
C GLN A 274 13.19 -5.91 -0.01
N ASP A 275 12.81 -4.67 -0.32
CA ASP A 275 11.83 -3.92 0.46
C ASP A 275 10.47 -4.63 0.54
N ILE A 276 10.05 -5.29 -0.56
CA ILE A 276 8.82 -6.09 -0.57
C ILE A 276 8.98 -7.33 0.31
N ILE A 277 10.06 -8.10 0.12
CA ILE A 277 10.31 -9.34 0.87
C ILE A 277 10.40 -9.08 2.37
N ASN A 278 11.04 -7.97 2.77
CA ASN A 278 11.25 -7.63 4.17
C ASN A 278 10.05 -6.94 4.82
N GLY A 279 9.20 -6.24 4.04
CA GLY A 279 8.18 -5.35 4.57
C GLY A 279 6.74 -5.77 4.34
N VAL A 280 6.45 -6.55 3.28
CA VAL A 280 5.08 -6.93 2.94
C VAL A 280 4.64 -8.16 3.72
N GLU A 281 3.50 -8.04 4.40
CA GLU A 281 2.92 -9.11 5.19
C GLU A 281 2.20 -10.13 4.29
N ARG A 282 2.50 -11.41 4.48
CA ARG A 282 1.78 -12.50 3.81
C ARG A 282 0.32 -12.58 4.25
N ARG A 283 0.06 -12.31 5.53
CA ARG A 283 -1.26 -12.18 6.15
C ARG A 283 -1.45 -10.72 6.56
N PRO A 284 -2.01 -9.88 5.69
CA PRO A 284 -1.97 -8.43 5.83
C PRO A 284 -3.06 -7.90 6.79
N PHE A 285 -3.10 -8.42 8.02
CA PHE A 285 -4.01 -7.95 9.05
C PHE A 285 -3.55 -6.60 9.61
N PRO A 286 -4.46 -5.62 9.74
CA PRO A 286 -4.15 -4.37 10.41
C PRO A 286 -3.76 -4.58 11.89
N THR A 287 -2.77 -3.83 12.38
CA THR A 287 -2.35 -3.86 13.78
C THR A 287 -2.72 -2.56 14.50
N ILE A 288 -3.27 -2.69 15.70
CA ILE A 288 -3.63 -1.54 16.53
C ILE A 288 -2.38 -0.79 17.01
N GLU A 289 -1.30 -1.50 17.27
CA GLU A 289 -0.04 -0.91 17.77
C GLU A 289 0.56 0.10 16.80
N GLY A 290 0.57 -0.22 15.50
CA GLY A 290 1.02 0.71 14.47
C GLY A 290 0.17 1.99 14.42
N LEU A 291 -1.15 1.88 14.59
CA LEU A 291 -2.05 3.03 14.66
C LEU A 291 -1.88 3.83 15.96
N ARG A 292 -1.65 3.17 17.10
CA ARG A 292 -1.38 3.84 18.38
C ARG A 292 -0.09 4.66 18.33
N ASN A 293 0.96 4.17 17.70
CA ASN A 293 2.19 4.93 17.49
C ASN A 293 1.94 6.18 16.65
N ILE A 294 1.16 6.06 15.58
CA ILE A 294 0.74 7.19 14.75
C ILE A 294 -0.08 8.18 15.58
N GLN A 295 -1.08 7.71 16.32
CA GLN A 295 -1.94 8.55 17.16
C GLN A 295 -1.14 9.32 18.20
N ARG A 296 -0.21 8.65 18.90
CA ARG A 296 0.67 9.23 19.91
C ARG A 296 1.49 10.40 19.36
N LEU A 297 2.01 10.27 18.14
CA LEU A 297 2.80 11.31 17.52
C LEU A 297 1.93 12.43 16.91
N MET A 298 0.80 12.08 16.29
CA MET A 298 -0.09 13.08 15.71
C MET A 298 -0.70 14.01 16.76
N LYS A 299 -0.99 13.51 17.96
CA LYS A 299 -1.54 14.34 19.04
C LYS A 299 -0.60 15.46 19.49
N LEU A 300 0.71 15.34 19.24
CA LEU A 300 1.68 16.41 19.50
C LEU A 300 1.38 17.68 18.67
N ARG A 301 0.71 17.51 17.54
CA ARG A 301 0.37 18.59 16.60
C ARG A 301 -1.13 18.91 16.58
N ASN A 302 -1.96 17.93 16.90
CA ASN A 302 -3.42 18.07 16.97
C ASN A 302 -3.96 17.26 18.16
N PRO A 303 -4.22 17.88 19.32
CA PRO A 303 -4.74 17.19 20.51
C PRO A 303 -6.08 16.49 20.30
N ALA A 304 -6.91 16.90 19.34
CA ALA A 304 -8.19 16.26 19.05
C ALA A 304 -8.03 14.80 18.60
N ILE A 305 -6.88 14.43 18.07
CA ILE A 305 -6.52 13.06 17.66
C ILE A 305 -6.60 12.06 18.83
N GLU A 306 -6.35 12.50 20.05
CA GLU A 306 -6.38 11.63 21.25
C GLU A 306 -7.77 11.00 21.48
N LYS A 307 -8.85 11.69 21.07
CA LYS A 307 -10.23 11.22 21.25
C LYS A 307 -10.64 10.13 20.26
N ILE A 308 -9.84 9.87 19.23
CA ILE A 308 -10.17 8.90 18.19
C ILE A 308 -9.86 7.51 18.72
N LYS A 309 -10.84 6.63 18.62
CA LYS A 309 -10.67 5.21 18.90
C LYS A 309 -10.08 4.51 17.67
N VAL A 310 -8.77 4.29 17.68
CA VAL A 310 -8.05 3.74 16.53
C VAL A 310 -8.45 2.30 16.17
N ASP A 311 -8.98 1.55 17.13
CA ASP A 311 -9.56 0.23 16.92
C ASP A 311 -10.83 0.28 16.06
N GLU A 312 -11.64 1.33 16.18
CA GLU A 312 -12.83 1.54 15.34
C GLU A 312 -12.47 1.90 13.86
N MET A 313 -11.21 2.24 13.59
CA MET A 313 -10.72 2.49 12.22
C MET A 313 -10.43 1.21 11.45
N ILE A 314 -10.39 0.06 12.13
CA ILE A 314 -10.10 -1.25 11.53
C ILE A 314 -11.42 -2.00 11.25
N ASP A 315 -11.55 -2.54 10.04
CA ASP A 315 -12.58 -3.54 9.74
C ASP A 315 -11.99 -4.66 8.89
N ASP A 316 -11.38 -5.62 9.54
CA ASP A 316 -10.74 -6.77 8.89
C ASP A 316 -11.64 -8.02 8.78
N ARG A 317 -12.94 -7.89 9.05
CA ARG A 317 -13.90 -9.02 9.08
C ARG A 317 -13.94 -9.77 7.76
N MET A 318 -13.88 -9.08 6.62
CA MET A 318 -13.83 -9.71 5.31
C MET A 318 -12.53 -10.47 5.10
N LEU A 319 -11.40 -9.88 5.47
CA LEU A 319 -10.08 -10.51 5.37
C LEU A 319 -10.00 -11.77 6.25
N ARG A 320 -10.52 -11.71 7.49
CA ARG A 320 -10.59 -12.89 8.38
C ARG A 320 -11.43 -14.00 7.75
N ARG A 321 -12.61 -13.70 7.23
CA ARG A 321 -13.45 -14.70 6.54
C ARG A 321 -12.72 -15.34 5.36
N ILE A 322 -11.97 -14.57 4.59
CA ILE A 322 -11.17 -15.09 3.47
C ILE A 322 -10.04 -15.99 4.00
N ASP A 323 -9.34 -15.58 5.06
CA ASP A 323 -8.27 -16.40 5.68
C ASP A 323 -8.84 -17.68 6.29
N ASP A 324 -9.94 -17.61 7.04
CA ASP A 324 -10.62 -18.76 7.65
C ASP A 324 -11.09 -19.79 6.60
N SER A 325 -11.37 -19.36 5.37
CA SER A 325 -11.67 -20.27 4.26
C SER A 325 -10.46 -21.04 3.73
N GLY A 326 -9.25 -20.77 4.25
CA GLY A 326 -7.99 -21.35 3.79
C GLY A 326 -7.44 -20.72 2.51
N PHE A 327 -8.01 -19.61 2.04
CA PHE A 327 -7.64 -18.98 0.77
C PHE A 327 -6.17 -18.53 0.73
N ILE A 328 -5.68 -17.86 1.79
CA ILE A 328 -4.29 -17.37 1.85
C ILE A 328 -3.31 -18.54 1.82
N GLU A 329 -3.63 -19.62 2.53
CA GLU A 329 -2.81 -20.84 2.54
C GLU A 329 -2.82 -21.54 1.17
N ALA A 330 -3.96 -21.59 0.51
CA ALA A 330 -4.09 -22.14 -0.84
C ALA A 330 -3.26 -21.36 -1.86
N LEU A 331 -3.25 -20.02 -1.79
CA LEU A 331 -2.36 -19.18 -2.60
C LEU A 331 -0.89 -19.50 -2.34
N SER A 332 -0.49 -19.64 -1.08
CA SER A 332 0.88 -19.97 -0.71
C SER A 332 1.33 -21.30 -1.33
N ARG A 333 0.47 -22.34 -1.27
CA ARG A 333 0.74 -23.63 -1.91
C ARG A 333 0.80 -23.54 -3.44
N THR A 334 -0.12 -22.78 -4.06
CA THR A 334 -0.15 -22.59 -5.51
C THR A 334 1.15 -21.99 -6.04
N TYR A 335 1.69 -21.03 -5.33
CA TYR A 335 2.92 -20.35 -5.76
C TYR A 335 4.21 -21.02 -5.29
N ALA A 336 4.20 -21.78 -4.18
CA ALA A 336 5.35 -22.55 -3.73
C ALA A 336 5.59 -23.80 -4.60
N GLY A 337 4.53 -24.39 -5.17
CA GLY A 337 4.60 -25.61 -5.99
C GLY A 337 4.86 -25.38 -7.48
N ARG A 338 4.99 -24.16 -7.92
CA ARG A 338 5.30 -23.77 -9.32
C ARG A 338 6.75 -23.29 -9.39
#